data_a485a36412eac94cf2bad98939b0f172
#
_entry.id   a485a36412eac94cf2bad98939b0f172
#
_cell.length_a   1.000
_cell.length_b   1.000
_cell.length_c   1.000
_cell.angle_alpha   90.00
_cell.angle_beta   90.00
_cell.angle_gamma   90.00
#
_symmetry.space_group_name_H-M   'P 1'
#
loop_
_entity.id
_entity.type
_entity.pdbx_description
1 polymer ?
#
loop_
_entity_poly.entity_id
_entity_poly.type
_entity_poly.pdbx_seq_one_letter_code
_entity_poly.pdbx_strand_id
1 'polypeptide(L)'
;MSGSAERNRRADARRNSSSILDAAVRLLDAQPDASLDAIAGAAGVTRQTVYAHFPSREHLMAAVVQRITDEAVAAMDAAEPDNGSATDALIRVLEAGAQTAGRYPVLLQQIASLPVSPHVDEERHAPVAARINRVIQRGQASGEFDKGLPAAWLAAITIKIGHAAGEEVDAGRMPRSEAADALRTVLARLLRPE
;
A
#
# COMPACT_ATOMS: atom_id res chain seq x y z
N MET A 1 25.58 -2.17 33.17
CA MET A 1 24.42 -3.08 33.13
C MET A 1 23.09 -2.44 32.66
N SER A 2 22.97 -1.11 32.55
CA SER A 2 21.74 -0.41 32.09
C SER A 2 21.35 -0.65 30.61
N GLY A 3 22.30 -0.81 29.70
CA GLY A 3 22.02 -0.89 28.26
C GLY A 3 21.30 -2.17 27.78
N SER A 4 21.39 -3.27 28.54
CA SER A 4 20.69 -4.53 28.18
C SER A 4 19.19 -4.47 28.50
N ALA A 5 18.83 -3.91 29.66
CA ALA A 5 17.42 -3.76 30.07
C ALA A 5 16.66 -2.76 29.18
N GLU A 6 17.34 -1.70 28.72
CA GLU A 6 16.74 -0.71 27.82
C GLU A 6 16.54 -1.26 26.40
N ARG A 7 17.50 -2.03 25.87
CA ARG A 7 17.35 -2.75 24.60
C ARG A 7 16.19 -3.75 24.65
N ASN A 8 16.04 -4.48 25.74
CA ASN A 8 14.96 -5.46 25.90
C ASN A 8 13.58 -4.78 25.95
N ARG A 9 13.42 -3.68 26.69
CA ARG A 9 12.20 -2.88 26.72
C ARG A 9 11.81 -2.33 25.33
N ARG A 10 12.79 -1.83 24.55
CA ARG A 10 12.54 -1.34 23.18
C ARG A 10 12.15 -2.49 22.24
N ALA A 11 12.73 -3.68 22.41
CA ALA A 11 12.37 -4.86 21.64
C ALA A 11 10.97 -5.34 21.99
N ASP A 12 10.60 -5.35 23.28
CA ASP A 12 9.25 -5.70 23.74
C ASP A 12 8.19 -4.72 23.23
N ALA A 13 8.49 -3.41 23.31
CA ALA A 13 7.60 -2.37 22.78
C ALA A 13 7.37 -2.51 21.28
N ARG A 14 8.42 -2.82 20.50
CA ARG A 14 8.28 -3.07 19.05
C ARG A 14 7.46 -4.32 18.77
N ARG A 15 7.67 -5.42 19.52
CA ARG A 15 6.88 -6.64 19.38
C ARG A 15 5.40 -6.39 19.66
N ASN A 16 5.09 -5.68 20.75
CA ASN A 16 3.72 -5.35 21.12
C ASN A 16 3.05 -4.47 20.05
N SER A 17 3.75 -3.44 19.56
CA SER A 17 3.24 -2.58 18.48
C SER A 17 2.95 -3.39 17.22
N SER A 18 3.85 -4.29 16.80
CA SER A 18 3.63 -5.16 15.64
C SER A 18 2.44 -6.09 15.84
N SER A 19 2.33 -6.75 17.01
CA SER A 19 1.21 -7.65 17.33
C SER A 19 -0.14 -6.92 17.32
N ILE A 20 -0.18 -5.68 17.84
CA ILE A 20 -1.38 -4.84 17.82
C ILE A 20 -1.77 -4.49 16.39
N LEU A 21 -0.81 -4.09 15.55
CA LEU A 21 -1.08 -3.75 14.14
C LEU A 21 -1.52 -4.96 13.33
N ASP A 22 -0.89 -6.12 13.52
CA ASP A 22 -1.26 -7.36 12.83
C ASP A 22 -2.68 -7.81 13.23
N ALA A 23 -3.06 -7.65 14.50
CA ALA A 23 -4.41 -7.91 14.97
C ALA A 23 -5.42 -6.88 14.43
N ALA A 24 -5.04 -5.60 14.40
CA ALA A 24 -5.89 -4.52 13.91
C ALA A 24 -6.20 -4.70 12.42
N VAL A 25 -5.20 -4.98 11.58
CA VAL A 25 -5.37 -5.22 10.14
C VAL A 25 -6.37 -6.34 9.89
N ARG A 26 -6.17 -7.51 10.53
CA ARG A 26 -7.08 -8.67 10.35
C ARG A 26 -8.48 -8.41 10.88
N LEU A 27 -8.60 -7.78 12.05
CA LEU A 27 -9.90 -7.59 12.68
C LEU A 27 -10.71 -6.50 11.98
N LEU A 28 -10.09 -5.39 11.56
CA LEU A 28 -10.76 -4.30 10.87
C LEU A 28 -11.18 -4.67 9.44
N ASP A 29 -10.47 -5.57 8.78
CA ASP A 29 -10.90 -6.09 7.48
C ASP A 29 -12.14 -6.98 7.61
N ALA A 30 -12.24 -7.76 8.71
CA ALA A 30 -13.42 -8.60 8.99
C ALA A 30 -14.58 -7.82 9.65
N GLN A 31 -14.27 -6.83 10.46
CA GLN A 31 -15.19 -6.04 11.28
C GLN A 31 -14.75 -4.56 11.34
N PRO A 32 -15.18 -3.72 10.39
CA PRO A 32 -14.73 -2.32 10.27
C PRO A 32 -14.92 -1.48 11.52
N ASP A 33 -15.96 -1.79 12.30
CA ASP A 33 -16.32 -1.07 13.54
C ASP A 33 -15.69 -1.66 14.81
N ALA A 34 -14.75 -2.62 14.68
CA ALA A 34 -14.10 -3.23 15.81
C ALA A 34 -13.51 -2.18 16.77
N SER A 35 -13.75 -2.35 18.06
CA SER A 35 -13.25 -1.44 19.10
C SER A 35 -11.77 -1.67 19.41
N LEU A 36 -11.12 -0.66 20.02
CA LEU A 36 -9.74 -0.83 20.50
C LEU A 36 -9.63 -1.96 21.54
N ASP A 37 -10.69 -2.23 22.29
CA ASP A 37 -10.75 -3.34 23.25
C ASP A 37 -10.77 -4.69 22.56
N ALA A 38 -11.52 -4.82 21.45
CA ALA A 38 -11.53 -6.03 20.64
C ALA A 38 -10.15 -6.27 19.99
N ILE A 39 -9.50 -5.20 19.52
CA ILE A 39 -8.14 -5.26 18.97
C ILE A 39 -7.14 -5.67 20.06
N ALA A 40 -7.23 -5.13 21.27
CA ALA A 40 -6.38 -5.53 22.39
C ALA A 40 -6.51 -7.03 22.69
N GLY A 41 -7.76 -7.52 22.76
CA GLY A 41 -8.04 -8.94 22.96
C GLY A 41 -7.45 -9.82 21.83
N ALA A 42 -7.64 -9.41 20.58
CA ALA A 42 -7.11 -10.14 19.43
C ALA A 42 -5.58 -10.13 19.37
N ALA A 43 -4.93 -9.08 19.87
CA ALA A 43 -3.47 -8.93 19.96
C ALA A 43 -2.87 -9.65 21.20
N GLY A 44 -3.70 -10.13 22.13
CA GLY A 44 -3.24 -10.72 23.38
C GLY A 44 -2.59 -9.73 24.35
N VAL A 45 -2.96 -8.46 24.28
CA VAL A 45 -2.44 -7.38 25.13
C VAL A 45 -3.56 -6.69 25.92
N THR A 46 -3.19 -5.88 26.92
CA THR A 46 -4.17 -5.09 27.66
C THR A 46 -4.58 -3.86 26.86
N ARG A 47 -5.79 -3.33 27.13
CA ARG A 47 -6.27 -2.04 26.60
C ARG A 47 -5.27 -0.92 26.87
N GLN A 48 -4.71 -0.87 28.09
CA GLN A 48 -3.69 0.12 28.46
C GLN A 48 -2.45 0.04 27.56
N THR A 49 -2.03 -1.17 27.17
CA THR A 49 -0.93 -1.39 26.24
C THR A 49 -1.26 -0.81 24.87
N VAL A 50 -2.48 -1.02 24.37
CA VAL A 50 -2.90 -0.43 23.08
C VAL A 50 -2.85 1.09 23.13
N TYR A 51 -3.43 1.72 24.16
CA TYR A 51 -3.39 3.18 24.31
C TYR A 51 -2.01 3.77 24.52
N ALA A 52 -1.07 3.01 25.13
CA ALA A 52 0.32 3.43 25.27
C ALA A 52 1.05 3.49 23.92
N HIS A 53 0.66 2.66 22.94
CA HIS A 53 1.22 2.66 21.58
C HIS A 53 0.44 3.54 20.60
N PHE A 54 -0.89 3.53 20.71
CA PHE A 54 -1.83 4.22 19.82
C PHE A 54 -2.83 5.02 20.64
N PRO A 55 -2.55 6.30 20.92
CA PRO A 55 -3.33 7.14 21.82
C PRO A 55 -4.79 7.34 21.39
N SER A 56 -5.10 7.17 20.11
CA SER A 56 -6.45 7.25 19.58
C SER A 56 -6.68 6.26 18.42
N ARG A 57 -7.95 6.09 18.01
CA ARG A 57 -8.30 5.28 16.84
C ARG A 57 -7.66 5.81 15.57
N GLU A 58 -7.57 7.13 15.42
CA GLU A 58 -6.95 7.79 14.26
C GLU A 58 -5.45 7.44 14.16
N HIS A 59 -4.72 7.45 15.29
CA HIS A 59 -3.32 7.04 15.33
C HIS A 59 -3.14 5.57 14.96
N LEU A 60 -4.03 4.70 15.45
CA LEU A 60 -4.00 3.29 15.06
C LEU A 60 -4.29 3.12 13.57
N MET A 61 -5.31 3.81 13.03
CA MET A 61 -5.65 3.74 11.60
C MET A 61 -4.50 4.26 10.73
N ALA A 62 -3.85 5.35 11.10
CA ALA A 62 -2.67 5.85 10.37
C ALA A 62 -1.53 4.81 10.35
N ALA A 63 -1.28 4.15 11.48
CA ALA A 63 -0.27 3.10 11.57
C ALA A 63 -0.66 1.82 10.79
N VAL A 64 -1.95 1.48 10.73
CA VAL A 64 -2.48 0.40 9.90
C VAL A 64 -2.27 0.70 8.42
N VAL A 65 -2.59 1.92 7.97
CA VAL A 65 -2.32 2.37 6.58
C VAL A 65 -0.84 2.25 6.26
N GLN A 66 0.03 2.75 7.16
CA GLN A 66 1.48 2.67 6.97
C GLN A 66 1.94 1.21 6.87
N ARG A 67 1.41 0.31 7.70
CA ARG A 67 1.74 -1.13 7.66
C ARG A 67 1.38 -1.76 6.33
N ILE A 68 0.18 -1.50 5.79
CA ILE A 68 -0.24 -2.01 4.48
C ILE A 68 0.62 -1.42 3.36
N THR A 69 0.95 -0.13 3.44
CA THR A 69 1.84 0.54 2.48
C THR A 69 3.24 -0.09 2.50
N ASP A 70 3.81 -0.36 3.69
CA ASP A 70 5.12 -1.00 3.82
C ASP A 70 5.12 -2.42 3.23
N GLU A 71 4.04 -3.18 3.43
CA GLU A 71 3.87 -4.51 2.82
C GLU A 71 3.78 -4.42 1.28
N ALA A 72 3.02 -3.47 0.75
CA ALA A 72 2.92 -3.26 -0.68
C ALA A 72 4.27 -2.87 -1.29
N VAL A 73 4.98 -1.95 -0.65
CA VAL A 73 6.32 -1.51 -1.07
C VAL A 73 7.31 -2.68 -1.06
N ALA A 74 7.32 -3.50 0.00
CA ALA A 74 8.17 -4.68 0.07
C ALA A 74 7.86 -5.70 -1.04
N ALA A 75 6.58 -5.92 -1.34
CA ALA A 75 6.16 -6.77 -2.45
C ALA A 75 6.59 -6.21 -3.82
N MET A 76 6.47 -4.88 -4.02
CA MET A 76 6.90 -4.21 -5.24
C MET A 76 8.43 -4.28 -5.42
N ASP A 77 9.20 -4.12 -4.35
CA ASP A 77 10.66 -4.24 -4.37
C ASP A 77 11.09 -5.70 -4.67
N ALA A 78 10.36 -6.70 -4.15
CA ALA A 78 10.59 -8.12 -4.43
C ALA A 78 10.18 -8.53 -5.85
N ALA A 79 9.38 -7.73 -6.55
CA ALA A 79 8.97 -7.97 -7.93
C ALA A 79 10.06 -7.64 -8.98
N GLU A 80 11.29 -7.42 -8.53
CA GLU A 80 12.47 -7.17 -9.37
C GLU A 80 12.28 -6.01 -10.36
N PRO A 81 12.05 -4.78 -9.86
CA PRO A 81 11.74 -3.60 -10.69
C PRO A 81 12.85 -3.21 -11.66
N ASP A 82 14.07 -3.70 -11.45
CA ASP A 82 15.23 -3.36 -12.25
C ASP A 82 15.55 -4.42 -13.33
N ASN A 83 14.86 -5.57 -13.32
CA ASN A 83 15.12 -6.69 -14.22
C ASN A 83 14.19 -6.72 -15.44
N GLY A 84 14.73 -7.07 -16.59
CA GLY A 84 14.00 -7.20 -17.85
C GLY A 84 13.58 -5.86 -18.46
N SER A 85 12.60 -5.88 -19.37
CA SER A 85 12.05 -4.67 -19.97
C SER A 85 11.36 -3.79 -18.92
N ALA A 86 11.34 -2.48 -19.15
CA ALA A 86 10.65 -1.55 -18.23
C ALA A 86 9.14 -1.81 -18.22
N THR A 87 8.58 -2.22 -19.35
CA THR A 87 7.17 -2.59 -19.47
C THR A 87 6.83 -3.79 -18.58
N ASP A 88 7.59 -4.90 -18.67
CA ASP A 88 7.34 -6.08 -17.86
C ASP A 88 7.55 -5.79 -16.36
N ALA A 89 8.59 -5.03 -16.03
CA ALA A 89 8.87 -4.63 -14.66
C ALA A 89 7.73 -3.78 -14.07
N LEU A 90 7.19 -2.83 -14.85
CA LEU A 90 6.05 -2.01 -14.40
C LEU A 90 4.82 -2.88 -14.10
N ILE A 91 4.52 -3.83 -14.97
CA ILE A 91 3.40 -4.76 -14.78
C ILE A 91 3.61 -5.58 -13.49
N ARG A 92 4.80 -6.20 -13.30
CA ARG A 92 5.09 -6.98 -12.10
C ARG A 92 4.95 -6.16 -10.81
N VAL A 93 5.47 -4.94 -10.82
CA VAL A 93 5.40 -4.01 -9.67
C VAL A 93 3.95 -3.65 -9.35
N LEU A 94 3.13 -3.35 -10.36
CA LEU A 94 1.72 -3.03 -10.18
C LEU A 94 0.91 -4.25 -9.69
N GLU A 95 1.17 -5.43 -10.24
CA GLU A 95 0.53 -6.67 -9.82
C GLU A 95 0.87 -7.01 -8.36
N ALA A 96 2.12 -6.84 -7.94
CA ALA A 96 2.55 -7.07 -6.56
C ALA A 96 1.84 -6.12 -5.57
N GLY A 97 1.72 -4.84 -5.94
CA GLY A 97 0.95 -3.85 -5.16
C GLY A 97 -0.53 -4.21 -5.08
N ALA A 98 -1.16 -4.54 -6.21
CA ALA A 98 -2.57 -4.93 -6.29
C ALA A 98 -2.87 -6.22 -5.52
N GLN A 99 -1.98 -7.22 -5.56
CA GLN A 99 -2.12 -8.44 -4.77
C GLN A 99 -2.07 -8.17 -3.26
N THR A 100 -1.23 -7.24 -2.83
CA THR A 100 -1.17 -6.81 -1.42
C THR A 100 -2.46 -6.10 -1.01
N ALA A 101 -2.91 -5.15 -1.81
CA ALA A 101 -4.19 -4.45 -1.57
C ALA A 101 -5.39 -5.42 -1.53
N GLY A 102 -5.41 -6.40 -2.43
CA GLY A 102 -6.47 -7.41 -2.49
C GLY A 102 -6.56 -8.36 -1.30
N ARG A 103 -5.62 -8.29 -0.34
CA ARG A 103 -5.72 -9.03 0.94
C ARG A 103 -6.63 -8.34 1.97
N TYR A 104 -6.86 -7.03 1.81
CA TYR A 104 -7.56 -6.19 2.80
C TYR A 104 -8.64 -5.33 2.14
N PRO A 105 -9.58 -5.93 1.36
CA PRO A 105 -10.50 -5.17 0.52
C PRO A 105 -11.44 -4.28 1.34
N VAL A 106 -12.02 -4.81 2.43
CA VAL A 106 -12.98 -4.08 3.28
C VAL A 106 -12.29 -2.93 4.01
N LEU A 107 -11.10 -3.20 4.57
CA LEU A 107 -10.32 -2.20 5.28
C LEU A 107 -9.87 -1.06 4.35
N LEU A 108 -9.40 -1.38 3.14
CA LEU A 108 -8.98 -0.37 2.16
C LEU A 108 -10.15 0.45 1.64
N GLN A 109 -11.32 -0.15 1.43
CA GLN A 109 -12.54 0.58 1.09
C GLN A 109 -12.95 1.55 2.21
N GLN A 110 -12.86 1.13 3.48
CA GLN A 110 -13.09 2.01 4.62
C GLN A 110 -12.10 3.17 4.66
N ILE A 111 -10.81 2.90 4.46
CA ILE A 111 -9.76 3.92 4.42
C ILE A 111 -10.01 4.92 3.29
N ALA A 112 -10.38 4.45 2.09
CA ALA A 112 -10.69 5.29 0.94
C ALA A 112 -11.91 6.19 1.14
N SER A 113 -12.87 5.76 1.98
CA SER A 113 -14.07 6.54 2.30
C SER A 113 -13.84 7.66 3.31
N LEU A 114 -12.69 7.64 4.02
CA LEU A 114 -12.36 8.70 4.98
C LEU A 114 -12.00 10.00 4.26
N PRO A 115 -12.57 11.13 4.67
CA PRO A 115 -12.18 12.43 4.11
C PRO A 115 -10.74 12.75 4.52
N VAL A 116 -9.86 12.82 3.55
CA VAL A 116 -8.46 13.22 3.75
C VAL A 116 -8.14 14.40 2.85
N SER A 117 -7.24 15.28 3.29
CA SER A 117 -6.75 16.34 2.42
C SER A 117 -5.94 15.76 1.26
N PRO A 118 -5.91 16.44 0.08
CA PRO A 118 -5.09 15.98 -1.05
C PRO A 118 -3.63 15.74 -0.68
N HIS A 119 -3.06 16.54 0.20
CA HIS A 119 -1.69 16.40 0.69
C HIS A 119 -1.48 15.11 1.47
N VAL A 120 -2.39 14.74 2.37
CA VAL A 120 -2.32 13.48 3.13
C VAL A 120 -2.48 12.27 2.20
N ASP A 121 -3.34 12.37 1.18
CA ASP A 121 -3.49 11.32 0.17
C ASP A 121 -2.20 11.14 -0.65
N GLU A 122 -1.57 12.25 -1.05
CA GLU A 122 -0.28 12.25 -1.74
C GLU A 122 0.83 11.61 -0.88
N GLU A 123 0.94 12.00 0.40
CA GLU A 123 1.92 11.43 1.34
C GLU A 123 1.74 9.92 1.52
N ARG A 124 0.50 9.43 1.60
CA ARG A 124 0.19 7.99 1.67
C ARG A 124 0.71 7.22 0.47
N HIS A 125 0.55 7.79 -0.72
CA HIS A 125 0.92 7.14 -1.97
C HIS A 125 2.39 7.35 -2.35
N ALA A 126 3.09 8.29 -1.72
CA ALA A 126 4.47 8.64 -2.06
C ALA A 126 5.44 7.44 -2.11
N PRO A 127 5.42 6.48 -1.15
CA PRO A 127 6.32 5.34 -1.22
C PRO A 127 6.04 4.41 -2.41
N VAL A 128 4.77 4.19 -2.75
CA VAL A 128 4.33 3.41 -3.91
C VAL A 128 4.65 4.17 -5.20
N ALA A 129 4.34 5.47 -5.24
CA ALA A 129 4.64 6.33 -6.38
C ALA A 129 6.14 6.36 -6.70
N ALA A 130 7.01 6.36 -5.69
CA ALA A 130 8.45 6.32 -5.89
C ALA A 130 8.93 5.06 -6.62
N ARG A 131 8.33 3.88 -6.35
CA ARG A 131 8.65 2.62 -7.04
C ARG A 131 8.22 2.66 -8.50
N ILE A 132 7.00 3.07 -8.76
CA ILE A 132 6.45 3.22 -10.12
C ILE A 132 7.28 4.24 -10.91
N ASN A 133 7.56 5.41 -10.32
CA ASN A 133 8.36 6.46 -10.93
C ASN A 133 9.76 5.97 -11.34
N ARG A 134 10.44 5.18 -10.49
CA ARG A 134 11.74 4.59 -10.79
C ARG A 134 11.70 3.70 -12.03
N VAL A 135 10.69 2.85 -12.17
CA VAL A 135 10.53 1.98 -13.34
C VAL A 135 10.22 2.81 -14.59
N ILE A 136 9.38 3.84 -14.47
CA ILE A 136 9.06 4.74 -15.59
C ILE A 136 10.31 5.49 -16.04
N GLN A 137 11.09 6.05 -15.10
CA GLN A 137 12.36 6.72 -15.43
C GLN A 137 13.34 5.80 -16.16
N ARG A 138 13.42 4.53 -15.72
CA ARG A 138 14.24 3.52 -16.39
C ARG A 138 13.76 3.29 -17.83
N GLY A 139 12.45 3.14 -18.04
CA GLY A 139 11.84 2.97 -19.37
C GLY A 139 12.05 4.19 -20.27
N GLN A 140 11.96 5.39 -19.72
CA GLN A 140 12.30 6.62 -20.45
C GLN A 140 13.80 6.66 -20.83
N ALA A 141 14.67 6.27 -19.90
CA ALA A 141 16.12 6.24 -20.17
C ALA A 141 16.48 5.24 -21.29
N SER A 142 15.87 4.05 -21.29
CA SER A 142 16.07 3.03 -22.32
C SER A 142 15.35 3.31 -23.65
N GLY A 143 14.42 4.27 -23.69
CA GLY A 143 13.60 4.57 -24.86
C GLY A 143 12.39 3.64 -25.04
N GLU A 144 12.10 2.80 -24.06
CA GLU A 144 10.87 1.99 -24.04
C GLU A 144 9.61 2.84 -23.77
N PHE A 145 9.77 3.94 -23.03
CA PHE A 145 8.67 4.85 -22.69
C PHE A 145 8.91 6.25 -23.24
N ASP A 146 7.80 6.92 -23.54
CA ASP A 146 7.81 8.31 -23.99
C ASP A 146 8.47 9.24 -22.96
N LYS A 147 9.32 10.16 -23.47
CA LYS A 147 10.05 11.17 -22.68
C LYS A 147 9.36 12.53 -22.65
N GLY A 148 8.26 12.69 -23.38
CA GLY A 148 7.55 13.96 -23.52
C GLY A 148 6.83 14.38 -22.23
N LEU A 149 6.55 13.43 -21.32
CA LEU A 149 5.85 13.69 -20.06
C LEU A 149 6.74 13.38 -18.85
N PRO A 150 6.62 14.15 -17.75
CA PRO A 150 7.37 13.89 -16.52
C PRO A 150 7.04 12.51 -15.92
N ALA A 151 8.06 11.73 -15.58
CA ALA A 151 7.88 10.39 -15.00
C ALA A 151 7.04 10.41 -13.71
N ALA A 152 7.21 11.41 -12.86
CA ALA A 152 6.44 11.57 -11.63
C ALA A 152 4.95 11.76 -11.91
N TRP A 153 4.59 12.52 -12.96
CA TRP A 153 3.20 12.69 -13.36
C TRP A 153 2.60 11.40 -13.93
N LEU A 154 3.37 10.68 -14.77
CA LEU A 154 2.97 9.36 -15.29
C LEU A 154 2.77 8.34 -14.16
N ALA A 155 3.62 8.36 -13.12
CA ALA A 155 3.46 7.52 -11.94
C ALA A 155 2.16 7.83 -11.18
N ALA A 156 1.84 9.10 -10.97
CA ALA A 156 0.60 9.53 -10.33
C ALA A 156 -0.64 9.08 -11.11
N ILE A 157 -0.63 9.23 -12.45
CA ILE A 157 -1.73 8.75 -13.31
C ILE A 157 -1.84 7.22 -13.24
N THR A 158 -0.73 6.50 -13.29
CA THR A 158 -0.71 5.04 -13.20
C THR A 158 -1.40 4.55 -11.94
N ILE A 159 -1.16 5.19 -10.80
CA ILE A 159 -1.84 4.87 -9.53
C ILE A 159 -3.35 5.12 -9.66
N LYS A 160 -3.77 6.26 -10.19
CA LYS A 160 -5.21 6.58 -10.34
C LYS A 160 -5.94 5.63 -11.28
N ILE A 161 -5.31 5.23 -12.38
CA ILE A 161 -5.87 4.23 -13.31
C ILE A 161 -5.94 2.85 -12.61
N GLY A 162 -4.91 2.49 -11.83
CA GLY A 162 -4.91 1.25 -11.04
C GLY A 162 -6.04 1.21 -10.01
N HIS A 163 -6.30 2.32 -9.30
CA HIS A 163 -7.43 2.44 -8.38
C HIS A 163 -8.77 2.30 -9.11
N ALA A 164 -8.95 2.99 -10.24
CA ALA A 164 -10.17 2.86 -11.04
C ALA A 164 -10.43 1.42 -11.49
N ALA A 165 -9.39 0.68 -11.91
CA ALA A 165 -9.52 -0.73 -12.25
C ALA A 165 -9.91 -1.58 -11.03
N GLY A 166 -9.36 -1.29 -9.83
CA GLY A 166 -9.73 -1.94 -8.58
C GLY A 166 -11.19 -1.69 -8.21
N GLU A 167 -11.68 -0.46 -8.32
CA GLU A 167 -13.06 -0.07 -8.05
C GLU A 167 -14.06 -0.81 -8.95
N GLU A 168 -13.72 -1.05 -10.23
CA GLU A 168 -14.56 -1.84 -11.14
C GLU A 168 -14.67 -3.31 -10.70
N VAL A 169 -13.57 -3.87 -10.21
CA VAL A 169 -13.53 -5.23 -9.66
C VAL A 169 -14.35 -5.34 -8.38
N ASP A 170 -14.14 -4.42 -7.43
CA ASP A 170 -14.82 -4.42 -6.12
C ASP A 170 -16.31 -4.19 -6.25
N ALA A 171 -16.73 -3.41 -7.23
CA ALA A 171 -18.14 -3.20 -7.57
C ALA A 171 -18.78 -4.37 -8.37
N GLY A 172 -18.00 -5.41 -8.69
CA GLY A 172 -18.46 -6.55 -9.47
C GLY A 172 -18.78 -6.24 -10.93
N ARG A 173 -18.35 -5.08 -11.45
CA ARG A 173 -18.60 -4.67 -12.84
C ARG A 173 -17.60 -5.28 -13.82
N MET A 174 -16.41 -5.67 -13.33
CA MET A 174 -15.35 -6.25 -14.15
C MET A 174 -14.66 -7.40 -13.40
N PRO A 175 -14.42 -8.56 -14.03
CA PRO A 175 -13.58 -9.61 -13.47
C PRO A 175 -12.14 -9.12 -13.27
N ARG A 176 -11.46 -9.59 -12.22
CA ARG A 176 -10.06 -9.19 -11.91
C ARG A 176 -9.09 -9.40 -13.08
N SER A 177 -9.24 -10.49 -13.84
CA SER A 177 -8.41 -10.76 -15.02
C SER A 177 -8.63 -9.71 -16.13
N GLU A 178 -9.88 -9.33 -16.38
CA GLU A 178 -10.23 -8.34 -17.39
C GLU A 178 -9.73 -6.94 -16.98
N ALA A 179 -9.86 -6.58 -15.71
CA ALA A 179 -9.32 -5.32 -15.17
C ALA A 179 -7.79 -5.25 -15.32
N ALA A 180 -7.07 -6.36 -15.07
CA ALA A 180 -5.63 -6.42 -15.26
C ALA A 180 -5.23 -6.25 -16.73
N ASP A 181 -5.94 -6.88 -17.66
CA ASP A 181 -5.68 -6.78 -19.11
C ASP A 181 -6.02 -5.37 -19.65
N ALA A 182 -7.11 -4.77 -19.15
CA ALA A 182 -7.45 -3.39 -19.45
C ALA A 182 -6.37 -2.41 -18.97
N LEU A 183 -5.90 -2.59 -17.74
CA LEU A 183 -4.82 -1.77 -17.16
C LEU A 183 -3.54 -1.89 -17.99
N ARG A 184 -3.10 -3.10 -18.35
CA ARG A 184 -1.95 -3.33 -19.23
C ARG A 184 -2.10 -2.61 -20.56
N THR A 185 -3.27 -2.72 -21.18
CA THR A 185 -3.57 -2.09 -22.48
C THR A 185 -3.51 -0.57 -22.39
N VAL A 186 -4.09 0.03 -21.34
CA VAL A 186 -4.07 1.48 -21.14
C VAL A 186 -2.65 1.97 -20.91
N LEU A 187 -1.89 1.31 -20.04
CA LEU A 187 -0.51 1.69 -19.74
C LEU A 187 0.41 1.56 -20.97
N ALA A 188 0.25 0.48 -21.76
CA ALA A 188 1.02 0.32 -22.99
C ALA A 188 0.77 1.44 -24.01
N ARG A 189 -0.46 1.97 -24.06
CA ARG A 189 -0.79 3.11 -24.94
C ARG A 189 -0.32 4.45 -24.36
N LEU A 190 -0.47 4.62 -23.04
CA LEU A 190 -0.08 5.85 -22.35
C LEU A 190 1.43 6.10 -22.37
N LEU A 191 2.21 5.03 -22.23
CA LEU A 191 3.67 5.11 -22.11
C LEU A 191 4.40 4.91 -23.44
N ARG A 192 3.67 4.70 -24.54
CA ARG A 192 4.25 4.43 -25.86
C ARG A 192 5.07 5.63 -26.34
N PRO A 193 6.33 5.41 -26.79
CA PRO A 193 7.10 6.45 -27.50
C PRO A 193 6.37 6.89 -28.78
N GLU A 194 6.48 8.20 -29.12
CA GLU A 194 6.03 8.74 -30.41
C GLU A 194 6.82 8.13 -31.59
#